data_bef908c628910dda13d60d04873236fc
#
_entry.id   bef908c628910dda13d60d04873236fc
#
_cell.length_a   1.000
_cell.length_b   1.000
_cell.length_c   1.000
_cell.angle_alpha   90.00
_cell.angle_beta   90.00
_cell.angle_gamma   90.00
#
_symmetry.space_group_name_H-M   'P 1'
#
loop_
_entity.id
_entity.type
_entity.pdbx_description
1 polymer ?
#
loop_
_entity_poly.entity_id
_entity_poly.type
_entity_poly.pdbx_seq_one_letter_code
_entity_poly.pdbx_strand_id
1 'polypeptide(L)'
;MPSPASILAGRALVRGKLQPVEIAIGEDGRILSVGKVRTGAPRHDVGDAIILPAAVDLHVHFRDPGGPKDAEDFETGTVAAALGGVGLVGDMPNTSPPVLDVTTLEEKAARVRGRSAIDVLLYASAHGVRRPDAVARAAGAFKLYLSPTTGIARPPDPDVVPELLAKVAALGLPLSVHAEDPRSFEGGPKPRDVREWNVHRPAAAEVAALDLLASAPPGLRLHVAHVTTDRAVRRLRERGDSFEATPHHLLLSERSGSDARWKVNPPLRSESERAALWEAFRRGEVPCLASDHAPHPSSEKFLPFDRAPSGVPGVETMLPLLLARVRARAIELDVLLRAACERPARWFGQPMGRIAPGHRAHLLVVDFRERTRLSGRGLHSACGWTPFEGWEGILPREHYRDGVRIVERGEYVGARNGTVVRPEFAPMRPGAVPTPLES
;
A
#
# COMPACT_ATOMS: atom_id res chain seq x y z
N MET A 1 9.13 -33.84 8.74
CA MET A 1 9.03 -32.46 8.23
C MET A 1 9.79 -32.41 6.92
N PRO A 2 9.37 -31.65 5.93
CA PRO A 2 10.12 -31.50 4.69
C PRO A 2 11.52 -30.92 4.99
N SER A 3 12.50 -31.31 4.20
CA SER A 3 13.87 -30.78 4.33
C SER A 3 13.90 -29.33 3.81
N PRO A 4 14.60 -28.41 4.48
CA PRO A 4 14.72 -27.05 3.97
C PRO A 4 15.60 -26.99 2.71
N ALA A 5 15.20 -26.15 1.76
CA ALA A 5 15.98 -25.82 0.58
C ALA A 5 17.10 -24.84 0.91
N SER A 6 16.85 -23.93 1.86
CA SER A 6 17.84 -22.92 2.32
C SER A 6 17.55 -22.46 3.74
N ILE A 7 18.56 -21.82 4.36
CA ILE A 7 18.46 -21.20 5.67
C ILE A 7 18.94 -19.75 5.56
N LEU A 8 18.10 -18.81 6.00
CA LEU A 8 18.48 -17.41 6.20
C LEU A 8 18.72 -17.20 7.71
N ALA A 9 19.92 -16.80 8.10
CA ALA A 9 20.32 -16.60 9.48
C ALA A 9 20.68 -15.14 9.74
N GLY A 10 20.29 -14.63 10.91
CA GLY A 10 20.51 -13.24 11.30
C GLY A 10 19.75 -12.90 12.57
N ARG A 11 19.30 -11.66 12.69
CA ARG A 11 18.46 -11.21 13.81
C ARG A 11 17.07 -10.85 13.30
N ALA A 12 16.02 -11.22 14.01
CA ALA A 12 14.65 -10.84 13.67
C ALA A 12 13.85 -10.46 14.92
N LEU A 13 12.76 -9.71 14.70
CA LEU A 13 11.80 -9.39 15.76
C LEU A 13 10.90 -10.62 15.98
N VAL A 14 11.11 -11.32 17.09
CA VAL A 14 10.30 -12.48 17.48
C VAL A 14 9.69 -12.19 18.84
N ARG A 15 8.34 -12.23 18.90
CA ARG A 15 7.58 -11.93 20.14
C ARG A 15 7.99 -10.60 20.77
N GLY A 16 8.14 -9.56 19.93
CA GLY A 16 8.51 -8.21 20.38
C GLY A 16 9.96 -8.00 20.77
N LYS A 17 10.86 -9.00 20.59
CA LYS A 17 12.28 -8.87 20.92
C LYS A 17 13.16 -9.19 19.71
N LEU A 18 14.17 -8.36 19.47
CA LEU A 18 15.20 -8.64 18.48
C LEU A 18 16.15 -9.72 19.03
N GLN A 19 16.18 -10.86 18.35
CA GLN A 19 17.02 -11.99 18.77
C GLN A 19 17.59 -12.72 17.55
N PRO A 20 18.71 -13.48 17.72
CA PRO A 20 19.25 -14.34 16.67
C PRO A 20 18.24 -15.41 16.28
N VAL A 21 18.08 -15.62 14.97
CA VAL A 21 17.18 -16.64 14.39
C VAL A 21 17.81 -17.29 13.17
N GLU A 22 17.37 -18.51 12.89
CA GLU A 22 17.56 -19.19 11.63
C GLU A 22 16.17 -19.48 11.06
N ILE A 23 15.94 -19.05 9.82
CA ILE A 23 14.70 -19.22 9.11
C ILE A 23 14.92 -20.30 8.06
N ALA A 24 14.34 -21.48 8.28
CA ALA A 24 14.36 -22.56 7.31
C ALA A 24 13.27 -22.35 6.26
N ILE A 25 13.64 -22.37 4.98
CA ILE A 25 12.76 -22.12 3.85
C ILE A 25 12.66 -23.40 3.01
N GLY A 26 11.45 -23.82 2.67
CA GLY A 26 11.16 -24.98 1.84
C GLY A 26 11.34 -24.70 0.34
N GLU A 27 11.32 -25.76 -0.46
CA GLU A 27 11.35 -25.66 -1.93
C GLU A 27 10.12 -24.93 -2.51
N ASP A 28 9.00 -24.94 -1.76
CA ASP A 28 7.77 -24.21 -2.09
C ASP A 28 7.82 -22.71 -1.74
N GLY A 29 8.97 -22.23 -1.25
CA GLY A 29 9.17 -20.84 -0.86
C GLY A 29 8.50 -20.44 0.46
N ARG A 30 8.00 -21.43 1.25
CA ARG A 30 7.38 -21.17 2.56
C ARG A 30 8.39 -21.36 3.70
N ILE A 31 8.18 -20.62 4.77
CA ILE A 31 8.92 -20.77 6.02
C ILE A 31 8.50 -22.09 6.68
N LEU A 32 9.44 -23.00 6.87
CA LEU A 32 9.22 -24.28 7.54
C LEU A 32 9.35 -24.16 9.06
N SER A 33 10.37 -23.42 9.51
CA SER A 33 10.61 -23.19 10.93
C SER A 33 11.39 -21.91 11.18
N VAL A 34 11.26 -21.36 12.40
CA VAL A 34 11.99 -20.19 12.89
C VAL A 34 12.61 -20.55 14.23
N GLY A 35 13.94 -20.44 14.33
CA GLY A 35 14.70 -20.82 15.51
C GLY A 35 15.98 -21.52 15.10
N LYS A 36 16.51 -22.37 15.98
CA LYS A 36 17.73 -23.13 15.72
C LYS A 36 17.46 -24.27 14.74
N VAL A 37 18.13 -24.28 13.58
CA VAL A 37 17.94 -25.28 12.52
C VAL A 37 19.19 -26.18 12.45
N ARG A 38 18.98 -27.50 12.54
CA ARG A 38 20.06 -28.49 12.40
C ARG A 38 19.86 -29.30 11.12
N THR A 39 20.52 -28.86 10.02
CA THR A 39 20.44 -29.49 8.71
C THR A 39 21.65 -29.09 7.88
N GLY A 40 21.95 -29.84 6.82
CA GLY A 40 23.02 -29.54 5.87
C GLY A 40 22.57 -28.59 4.72
N ALA A 41 21.39 -27.98 4.80
CA ALA A 41 20.93 -27.05 3.77
C ALA A 41 21.84 -25.80 3.66
N PRO A 42 21.97 -25.23 2.45
CA PRO A 42 22.72 -23.99 2.24
C PRO A 42 22.28 -22.89 3.20
N ARG A 43 23.24 -22.24 3.86
CA ARG A 43 23.03 -21.21 4.86
C ARG A 43 23.57 -19.86 4.38
N HIS A 44 22.75 -18.83 4.40
CA HIS A 44 23.17 -17.45 4.24
C HIS A 44 23.03 -16.71 5.57
N ASP A 45 24.17 -16.24 6.11
CA ASP A 45 24.22 -15.52 7.38
C ASP A 45 24.41 -14.02 7.07
N VAL A 46 23.43 -13.21 7.48
CA VAL A 46 23.45 -11.76 7.26
C VAL A 46 24.11 -10.97 8.38
N GLY A 47 24.73 -11.66 9.34
CA GLY A 47 25.46 -11.06 10.47
C GLY A 47 24.55 -10.21 11.36
N ASP A 48 24.97 -8.96 11.62
CA ASP A 48 24.24 -8.02 12.48
C ASP A 48 22.99 -7.38 11.84
N ALA A 49 22.79 -7.58 10.54
CA ALA A 49 21.61 -7.06 9.87
C ALA A 49 20.33 -7.71 10.41
N ILE A 50 19.22 -7.02 10.27
CA ILE A 50 17.91 -7.47 10.76
C ILE A 50 17.10 -8.03 9.60
N ILE A 51 16.55 -9.23 9.80
CA ILE A 51 15.62 -9.85 8.88
C ILE A 51 14.21 -9.37 9.25
N LEU A 52 13.52 -8.75 8.28
CA LEU A 52 12.16 -8.27 8.41
C LEU A 52 11.25 -8.97 7.40
N PRO A 53 9.94 -9.08 7.65
CA PRO A 53 9.00 -9.44 6.58
C PRO A 53 8.94 -8.30 5.56
N ALA A 54 8.75 -8.62 4.28
CA ALA A 54 8.50 -7.62 3.26
C ALA A 54 7.15 -6.92 3.48
N ALA A 55 7.10 -5.64 3.13
CA ALA A 55 5.87 -4.85 3.21
C ALA A 55 4.84 -5.30 2.16
N VAL A 56 3.57 -5.03 2.45
CA VAL A 56 2.44 -5.18 1.53
C VAL A 56 1.80 -3.81 1.36
N ASP A 57 1.79 -3.31 0.14
CA ASP A 57 1.22 -2.01 -0.19
C ASP A 57 -0.17 -2.19 -0.81
N LEU A 58 -1.20 -1.81 -0.07
CA LEU A 58 -2.60 -1.98 -0.49
C LEU A 58 -3.00 -1.04 -1.64
N HIS A 59 -2.17 -0.02 -1.99
CA HIS A 59 -2.64 1.11 -2.77
C HIS A 59 -1.55 1.68 -3.67
N VAL A 60 -1.54 1.24 -4.94
CA VAL A 60 -0.65 1.80 -5.97
C VAL A 60 -1.41 2.06 -7.27
N HIS A 61 -0.89 2.98 -8.10
CA HIS A 61 -1.39 3.31 -9.42
C HIS A 61 -0.26 3.25 -10.44
N PHE A 62 0.05 2.07 -10.96
CA PHE A 62 1.12 1.88 -11.95
C PHE A 62 0.76 2.38 -13.36
N ARG A 63 -0.43 2.96 -13.54
CA ARG A 63 -0.87 3.58 -14.80
C ARG A 63 -0.90 2.64 -16.01
N ASP A 64 -0.72 1.35 -15.85
CA ASP A 64 -0.71 0.34 -16.90
C ASP A 64 -2.00 -0.53 -16.85
N PRO A 65 -2.82 -0.50 -17.93
CA PRO A 65 -2.63 0.13 -19.24
C PRO A 65 -2.96 1.62 -19.30
N GLY A 66 -2.44 2.27 -20.37
CA GLY A 66 -2.92 3.54 -20.88
C GLY A 66 -2.42 4.81 -20.21
N GLY A 67 -1.53 4.71 -19.21
CA GLY A 67 -0.83 5.87 -18.70
C GLY A 67 0.37 6.29 -19.57
N PRO A 68 0.91 7.51 -19.34
CA PRO A 68 2.17 7.92 -19.96
C PRO A 68 3.30 6.96 -19.55
N LYS A 69 4.15 6.56 -20.51
CA LYS A 69 5.26 5.62 -20.24
C LYS A 69 6.29 6.16 -19.26
N ASP A 70 6.44 7.47 -19.21
CA ASP A 70 7.31 8.19 -18.27
C ASP A 70 6.62 8.52 -16.92
N ALA A 71 5.41 8.03 -16.70
CA ALA A 71 4.79 8.04 -15.38
C ALA A 71 5.17 6.78 -14.60
N GLU A 72 4.71 5.61 -15.06
CA GLU A 72 4.97 4.29 -14.48
C GLU A 72 4.37 3.18 -15.35
N ASP A 73 4.83 1.94 -15.13
CA ASP A 73 4.21 0.71 -15.59
C ASP A 73 4.47 -0.45 -14.61
N PHE A 74 4.00 -1.67 -14.93
CA PHE A 74 4.27 -2.84 -14.06
C PHE A 74 5.75 -3.23 -14.01
N GLU A 75 6.53 -2.90 -15.02
CA GLU A 75 7.95 -3.24 -15.05
C GLU A 75 8.76 -2.36 -14.11
N THR A 76 8.64 -1.05 -14.25
CA THR A 76 9.37 -0.07 -13.44
C THR A 76 8.81 0.04 -12.02
N GLY A 77 7.49 0.11 -11.88
CA GLY A 77 6.84 0.26 -10.58
C GLY A 77 7.03 -0.94 -9.66
N THR A 78 7.04 -2.17 -10.19
CA THR A 78 7.28 -3.35 -9.34
C THR A 78 8.75 -3.56 -9.00
N VAL A 79 9.69 -3.09 -9.83
CA VAL A 79 11.12 -3.01 -9.46
C VAL A 79 11.33 -1.97 -8.37
N ALA A 80 10.75 -0.77 -8.51
CA ALA A 80 10.77 0.26 -7.48
C ALA A 80 10.20 -0.27 -6.15
N ALA A 81 9.07 -0.99 -6.19
CA ALA A 81 8.48 -1.64 -5.02
C ALA A 81 9.44 -2.66 -4.38
N ALA A 82 10.06 -3.54 -5.18
CA ALA A 82 11.01 -4.54 -4.69
C ALA A 82 12.21 -3.89 -3.99
N LEU A 83 12.77 -2.83 -4.57
CA LEU A 83 13.89 -2.07 -4.01
C LEU A 83 13.51 -1.30 -2.74
N GLY A 84 12.26 -0.81 -2.67
CA GLY A 84 11.68 -0.21 -1.46
C GLY A 84 11.31 -1.21 -0.37
N GLY A 85 11.43 -2.53 -0.61
CA GLY A 85 11.11 -3.58 0.36
C GLY A 85 9.64 -3.99 0.38
N VAL A 86 8.89 -3.71 -0.70
CA VAL A 86 7.51 -4.13 -0.87
C VAL A 86 7.46 -5.44 -1.68
N GLY A 87 6.84 -6.49 -1.13
CA GLY A 87 6.77 -7.82 -1.76
C GLY A 87 5.43 -8.11 -2.44
N LEU A 88 4.40 -7.31 -2.19
CA LEU A 88 3.07 -7.41 -2.80
C LEU A 88 2.44 -6.02 -2.87
N VAL A 89 1.84 -5.71 -4.02
CA VAL A 89 1.08 -4.46 -4.21
C VAL A 89 -0.36 -4.72 -4.62
N GLY A 90 -1.26 -3.80 -4.27
CA GLY A 90 -2.63 -3.72 -4.78
C GLY A 90 -2.74 -2.61 -5.82
N ASP A 91 -2.87 -2.95 -7.10
CA ASP A 91 -2.92 -1.95 -8.16
C ASP A 91 -4.35 -1.57 -8.52
N MET A 92 -4.61 -0.27 -8.49
CA MET A 92 -5.93 0.37 -8.58
C MET A 92 -6.55 0.31 -9.98
N PRO A 93 -7.90 0.34 -10.09
CA PRO A 93 -8.62 0.08 -11.34
C PRO A 93 -8.76 1.30 -12.27
N ASN A 94 -8.31 2.49 -11.86
CA ASN A 94 -8.46 3.74 -12.61
C ASN A 94 -7.41 3.92 -13.71
N THR A 95 -7.29 2.92 -14.55
CA THR A 95 -6.43 2.86 -15.74
C THR A 95 -7.19 3.34 -17.01
N SER A 96 -6.57 3.27 -18.17
CA SER A 96 -7.22 3.57 -19.46
C SER A 96 -7.03 2.38 -20.42
N PRO A 97 -8.06 1.54 -20.63
CA PRO A 97 -9.41 1.62 -20.05
C PRO A 97 -9.43 1.30 -18.54
N PRO A 98 -10.46 1.77 -17.79
CA PRO A 98 -10.66 1.38 -16.40
C PRO A 98 -11.12 -0.08 -16.28
N VAL A 99 -10.83 -0.72 -15.14
CA VAL A 99 -11.20 -2.12 -14.89
C VAL A 99 -12.68 -2.21 -14.48
N LEU A 100 -13.56 -2.37 -15.47
CA LEU A 100 -15.00 -2.41 -15.28
C LEU A 100 -15.64 -3.77 -15.62
N ASP A 101 -14.89 -4.71 -16.18
CA ASP A 101 -15.36 -6.04 -16.55
C ASP A 101 -14.20 -7.05 -16.58
N VAL A 102 -14.52 -8.31 -16.86
CA VAL A 102 -13.54 -9.40 -16.92
C VAL A 102 -12.52 -9.16 -18.01
N THR A 103 -12.93 -8.66 -19.18
CA THR A 103 -12.03 -8.41 -20.34
C THR A 103 -10.94 -7.42 -19.95
N THR A 104 -11.32 -6.26 -19.43
CA THR A 104 -10.34 -5.23 -19.01
C THR A 104 -9.48 -5.69 -17.83
N LEU A 105 -10.01 -6.55 -16.93
CA LEU A 105 -9.24 -7.15 -15.86
C LEU A 105 -8.20 -8.15 -16.38
N GLU A 106 -8.58 -9.02 -17.32
CA GLU A 106 -7.68 -10.01 -17.94
C GLU A 106 -6.59 -9.35 -18.79
N GLU A 107 -6.93 -8.30 -19.53
CA GLU A 107 -5.95 -7.47 -20.25
C GLU A 107 -4.92 -6.85 -19.31
N LYS A 108 -5.37 -6.31 -18.18
CA LYS A 108 -4.49 -5.78 -17.15
C LYS A 108 -3.64 -6.88 -16.51
N ALA A 109 -4.23 -8.03 -16.19
CA ALA A 109 -3.52 -9.20 -15.67
C ALA A 109 -2.46 -9.74 -16.65
N ALA A 110 -2.73 -9.69 -17.95
CA ALA A 110 -1.76 -10.07 -18.97
C ALA A 110 -0.52 -9.18 -18.97
N ARG A 111 -0.64 -7.91 -18.58
CA ARG A 111 0.49 -6.97 -18.51
C ARG A 111 1.40 -7.21 -17.29
N VAL A 112 0.92 -7.85 -16.25
CA VAL A 112 1.73 -8.28 -15.10
C VAL A 112 2.68 -9.42 -15.48
N ARG A 113 2.18 -10.37 -16.30
CA ARG A 113 2.93 -11.60 -16.62
C ARG A 113 4.24 -11.31 -17.37
N GLY A 114 5.35 -11.83 -16.83
CA GLY A 114 6.68 -11.67 -17.43
C GLY A 114 7.29 -10.28 -17.32
N ARG A 115 6.60 -9.34 -16.64
CA ARG A 115 7.07 -7.97 -16.46
C ARG A 115 7.22 -7.58 -14.99
N SER A 116 6.41 -8.18 -14.12
CA SER A 116 6.40 -7.83 -12.71
C SER A 116 7.54 -8.48 -11.92
N ALA A 117 8.22 -7.69 -11.10
CA ALA A 117 9.25 -8.13 -10.17
C ALA A 117 8.69 -8.81 -8.92
N ILE A 118 7.49 -8.40 -8.49
CA ILE A 118 6.79 -8.86 -7.28
C ILE A 118 5.35 -9.26 -7.61
N ASP A 119 4.66 -9.82 -6.64
CA ASP A 119 3.25 -10.19 -6.83
C ASP A 119 2.34 -8.97 -6.83
N VAL A 120 1.23 -9.06 -7.57
CA VAL A 120 0.27 -7.97 -7.76
C VAL A 120 -1.14 -8.49 -7.50
N LEU A 121 -1.91 -7.79 -6.67
CA LEU A 121 -3.35 -7.96 -6.55
C LEU A 121 -4.03 -6.87 -7.38
N LEU A 122 -5.00 -7.25 -8.21
CA LEU A 122 -5.69 -6.30 -9.08
C LEU A 122 -7.06 -5.93 -8.51
N TYR A 123 -7.30 -4.64 -8.38
CA TYR A 123 -8.62 -4.11 -8.07
C TYR A 123 -9.50 -4.00 -9.31
N ALA A 124 -10.81 -4.17 -9.11
CA ALA A 124 -11.86 -3.76 -10.06
C ALA A 124 -12.63 -2.57 -9.51
N SER A 125 -13.21 -1.75 -10.38
CA SER A 125 -14.10 -0.65 -9.97
C SER A 125 -15.41 -1.19 -9.39
N ALA A 126 -15.84 -0.67 -8.24
CA ALA A 126 -17.14 -0.99 -7.67
C ALA A 126 -18.28 -0.23 -8.36
N HIS A 127 -17.99 0.99 -8.88
CA HIS A 127 -18.94 1.80 -9.62
C HIS A 127 -18.81 1.57 -11.12
N GLY A 128 -19.93 1.36 -11.81
CA GLY A 128 -19.98 1.12 -13.25
C GLY A 128 -19.52 -0.27 -13.70
N VAL A 129 -19.25 -1.18 -12.75
CA VAL A 129 -18.84 -2.55 -13.06
C VAL A 129 -19.93 -3.32 -13.82
N ARG A 130 -19.52 -4.00 -14.90
CA ARG A 130 -20.39 -4.86 -15.70
C ARG A 130 -20.20 -6.32 -15.29
N ARG A 131 -21.31 -7.08 -15.11
CA ARG A 131 -21.28 -8.49 -14.67
C ARG A 131 -20.45 -8.70 -13.40
N PRO A 132 -20.81 -8.02 -12.29
CA PRO A 132 -19.98 -7.96 -11.07
C PRO A 132 -19.61 -9.35 -10.49
N ASP A 133 -20.51 -10.35 -10.59
CA ASP A 133 -20.21 -11.72 -10.15
C ASP A 133 -19.06 -12.36 -10.94
N ALA A 134 -18.99 -12.10 -12.25
CA ALA A 134 -17.90 -12.62 -13.08
C ALA A 134 -16.57 -11.91 -12.73
N VAL A 135 -16.62 -10.60 -12.53
CA VAL A 135 -15.45 -9.80 -12.10
C VAL A 135 -14.97 -10.25 -10.71
N ALA A 136 -15.88 -10.48 -9.77
CA ALA A 136 -15.52 -10.93 -8.41
C ALA A 136 -14.80 -12.28 -8.38
N ARG A 137 -15.09 -13.16 -9.37
CA ARG A 137 -14.36 -14.44 -9.51
C ARG A 137 -12.92 -14.27 -9.98
N ALA A 138 -12.54 -13.12 -10.53
CA ALA A 138 -11.24 -12.88 -11.13
C ALA A 138 -10.44 -11.77 -10.41
N ALA A 139 -11.11 -10.74 -9.88
CA ALA A 139 -10.48 -9.63 -9.15
C ALA A 139 -9.98 -10.06 -7.75
N GLY A 140 -9.07 -9.28 -7.20
CA GLY A 140 -8.61 -9.41 -5.81
C GLY A 140 -9.44 -8.62 -4.82
N ALA A 141 -9.92 -7.44 -5.22
CA ALA A 141 -10.73 -6.55 -4.40
C ALA A 141 -11.50 -5.55 -5.30
N PHE A 142 -12.42 -4.81 -4.69
CA PHE A 142 -13.07 -3.67 -5.33
C PHE A 142 -12.54 -2.34 -4.81
N LYS A 143 -12.57 -1.31 -5.67
CA LYS A 143 -12.29 0.09 -5.32
C LYS A 143 -13.49 0.96 -5.65
N LEU A 144 -13.85 1.82 -4.69
CA LEU A 144 -14.87 2.85 -4.84
C LEU A 144 -14.24 4.23 -4.66
N TYR A 145 -14.57 5.16 -5.54
CA TYR A 145 -14.18 6.57 -5.42
C TYR A 145 -15.44 7.39 -5.16
N LEU A 146 -15.51 8.06 -4.01
CA LEU A 146 -16.67 8.91 -3.66
C LEU A 146 -16.55 10.34 -4.16
N SER A 147 -15.36 10.73 -4.66
CA SER A 147 -15.11 12.07 -5.18
C SER A 147 -14.31 12.03 -6.49
N PRO A 148 -14.32 13.11 -7.30
CA PRO A 148 -13.46 13.24 -8.47
C PRO A 148 -11.97 13.18 -8.09
N THR A 149 -11.22 12.36 -8.83
CA THR A 149 -9.76 12.22 -8.71
C THR A 149 -9.16 11.82 -10.04
N THR A 150 -7.85 11.67 -10.14
CA THR A 150 -7.16 11.29 -11.39
C THR A 150 -7.76 10.02 -11.99
N GLY A 151 -8.22 10.12 -13.25
CA GLY A 151 -8.87 9.03 -13.96
C GLY A 151 -10.35 8.79 -13.61
N ILE A 152 -10.90 9.49 -12.61
CA ILE A 152 -12.29 9.39 -12.16
C ILE A 152 -12.94 10.77 -12.22
N ALA A 153 -13.60 11.09 -13.32
CA ALA A 153 -14.29 12.37 -13.49
C ALA A 153 -15.71 12.39 -12.88
N ARG A 154 -16.35 11.21 -12.84
CA ARG A 154 -17.74 11.07 -12.39
C ARG A 154 -17.84 9.97 -11.34
N PRO A 155 -17.70 10.30 -10.04
CA PRO A 155 -18.00 9.36 -8.95
C PRO A 155 -19.51 9.06 -8.91
N PRO A 156 -19.96 8.03 -8.17
CA PRO A 156 -21.36 7.79 -7.92
C PRO A 156 -22.00 8.95 -7.17
N ASP A 157 -23.31 9.14 -7.40
CA ASP A 157 -24.10 9.99 -6.53
C ASP A 157 -24.06 9.44 -5.08
N PRO A 158 -23.86 10.27 -4.06
CA PRO A 158 -23.88 9.83 -2.67
C PRO A 158 -25.13 9.02 -2.29
N ASP A 159 -26.27 9.32 -2.87
CA ASP A 159 -27.53 8.64 -2.56
C ASP A 159 -27.57 7.17 -3.00
N VAL A 160 -26.75 6.77 -3.97
CA VAL A 160 -26.65 5.36 -4.43
C VAL A 160 -25.58 4.56 -3.69
N VAL A 161 -24.79 5.21 -2.85
CA VAL A 161 -23.67 4.53 -2.11
C VAL A 161 -24.18 3.37 -1.26
N PRO A 162 -25.26 3.46 -0.47
CA PRO A 162 -25.76 2.33 0.31
C PRO A 162 -26.06 1.09 -0.54
N GLU A 163 -26.67 1.28 -1.71
CA GLU A 163 -26.96 0.19 -2.64
C GLU A 163 -25.68 -0.43 -3.20
N LEU A 164 -24.68 0.40 -3.56
CA LEU A 164 -23.37 -0.09 -4.01
C LEU A 164 -22.65 -0.91 -2.94
N LEU A 165 -22.66 -0.46 -1.69
CA LEU A 165 -22.06 -1.20 -0.57
C LEU A 165 -22.74 -2.57 -0.37
N ALA A 166 -24.07 -2.62 -0.44
CA ALA A 166 -24.82 -3.86 -0.33
C ALA A 166 -24.51 -4.84 -1.49
N LYS A 167 -24.39 -4.34 -2.71
CA LYS A 167 -24.00 -5.13 -3.90
C LYS A 167 -22.61 -5.71 -3.75
N VAL A 168 -21.62 -4.90 -3.33
CA VAL A 168 -20.25 -5.38 -3.15
C VAL A 168 -20.14 -6.38 -2.00
N ALA A 169 -20.87 -6.15 -0.90
CA ALA A 169 -20.93 -7.11 0.22
C ALA A 169 -21.40 -8.50 -0.22
N ALA A 170 -22.43 -8.57 -1.09
CA ALA A 170 -22.94 -9.81 -1.64
C ALA A 170 -21.91 -10.56 -2.50
N LEU A 171 -20.91 -9.88 -3.06
CA LEU A 171 -19.83 -10.49 -3.86
C LEU A 171 -18.72 -11.11 -3.02
N GLY A 172 -18.61 -10.79 -1.72
CA GLY A 172 -17.69 -11.39 -0.77
C GLY A 172 -16.22 -10.94 -0.90
N LEU A 173 -15.92 -9.96 -1.75
CA LEU A 173 -14.58 -9.39 -1.87
C LEU A 173 -14.40 -8.14 -1.00
N PRO A 174 -13.13 -7.83 -0.61
CA PRO A 174 -12.83 -6.58 0.08
C PRO A 174 -13.15 -5.35 -0.80
N LEU A 175 -13.53 -4.25 -0.13
CA LEU A 175 -13.78 -2.95 -0.76
C LEU A 175 -12.86 -1.89 -0.16
N SER A 176 -12.00 -1.29 -0.99
CA SER A 176 -11.26 -0.08 -0.62
C SER A 176 -12.00 1.17 -1.14
N VAL A 177 -12.06 2.22 -0.31
CA VAL A 177 -12.82 3.44 -0.63
C VAL A 177 -11.95 4.68 -0.50
N HIS A 178 -11.89 5.49 -1.57
CA HIS A 178 -11.47 6.89 -1.50
C HIS A 178 -12.62 7.71 -0.92
N ALA A 179 -12.50 8.11 0.34
CA ALA A 179 -13.59 8.64 1.14
C ALA A 179 -13.51 10.17 1.31
N GLU A 180 -13.96 10.92 0.32
CA GLU A 180 -14.24 12.36 0.41
C GLU A 180 -15.64 12.62 -0.16
N ASP A 181 -16.52 13.27 0.60
CA ASP A 181 -17.85 13.67 0.12
C ASP A 181 -17.74 14.99 -0.66
N PRO A 182 -17.96 14.98 -1.99
CA PRO A 182 -17.82 16.19 -2.81
C PRO A 182 -18.83 17.29 -2.48
N ARG A 183 -19.92 16.97 -1.78
CA ARG A 183 -20.90 17.98 -1.31
C ARG A 183 -20.31 18.90 -0.24
N SER A 184 -19.23 18.48 0.40
CA SER A 184 -18.47 19.28 1.38
C SER A 184 -17.31 20.07 0.75
N PHE A 185 -17.13 20.01 -0.58
CA PHE A 185 -16.06 20.76 -1.22
C PHE A 185 -16.42 22.25 -1.31
N GLU A 186 -15.47 23.10 -0.96
CA GLU A 186 -15.65 24.53 -1.05
C GLU A 186 -15.66 25.00 -2.51
N GLY A 187 -16.69 25.74 -2.88
CA GLY A 187 -16.74 26.45 -4.16
C GLY A 187 -15.80 27.65 -4.19
N GLY A 188 -15.61 28.24 -5.36
CA GLY A 188 -14.83 29.47 -5.50
C GLY A 188 -13.78 29.41 -6.61
N PRO A 189 -12.76 30.30 -6.55
CA PRO A 189 -11.67 30.31 -7.51
C PRO A 189 -10.90 28.98 -7.53
N LYS A 190 -10.29 28.64 -8.67
CA LYS A 190 -9.43 27.47 -8.77
C LYS A 190 -8.27 27.59 -7.80
N PRO A 191 -7.98 26.57 -6.99
CA PRO A 191 -6.85 26.57 -6.07
C PRO A 191 -5.52 26.75 -6.80
N ARG A 192 -4.62 27.56 -6.23
CA ARG A 192 -3.33 27.95 -6.81
C ARG A 192 -2.14 27.35 -6.07
N ASP A 193 -2.38 26.80 -4.87
CA ASP A 193 -1.38 26.17 -4.02
C ASP A 193 -1.98 25.07 -3.12
N VAL A 194 -1.13 24.44 -2.31
CA VAL A 194 -1.50 23.34 -1.41
C VAL A 194 -2.49 23.78 -0.33
N ARG A 195 -2.39 25.00 0.18
CA ARG A 195 -3.29 25.52 1.22
C ARG A 195 -4.69 25.76 0.66
N GLU A 196 -4.77 26.44 -0.50
CA GLU A 196 -6.05 26.64 -1.18
C GLU A 196 -6.67 25.31 -1.58
N TRP A 197 -5.84 24.30 -1.93
CA TRP A 197 -6.32 22.93 -2.20
C TRP A 197 -6.89 22.26 -0.96
N ASN A 198 -6.25 22.41 0.19
CA ASN A 198 -6.75 21.92 1.47
C ASN A 198 -8.06 22.60 1.90
N VAL A 199 -8.23 23.90 1.63
CA VAL A 199 -9.51 24.60 1.84
C VAL A 199 -10.58 24.09 0.88
N HIS A 200 -10.26 23.94 -0.40
CA HIS A 200 -11.21 23.44 -1.42
C HIS A 200 -11.73 22.03 -1.10
N ARG A 201 -10.87 21.14 -0.58
CA ARG A 201 -11.21 19.76 -0.17
C ARG A 201 -10.97 19.59 1.33
N PRO A 202 -11.87 20.15 2.18
CA PRO A 202 -11.63 20.25 3.60
C PRO A 202 -11.65 18.88 4.30
N ALA A 203 -11.03 18.80 5.47
CA ALA A 203 -11.06 17.59 6.32
C ALA A 203 -12.51 17.17 6.68
N ALA A 204 -13.47 18.10 6.67
CA ALA A 204 -14.88 17.81 6.83
C ALA A 204 -15.44 16.88 5.75
N ALA A 205 -14.91 16.93 4.52
CA ALA A 205 -15.33 16.05 3.43
C ALA A 205 -14.97 14.58 3.69
N GLU A 206 -13.80 14.32 4.31
CA GLU A 206 -13.42 12.99 4.77
C GLU A 206 -14.41 12.45 5.82
N VAL A 207 -14.72 13.26 6.83
CA VAL A 207 -15.64 12.87 7.90
C VAL A 207 -17.06 12.64 7.39
N ALA A 208 -17.55 13.50 6.47
CA ALA A 208 -18.87 13.34 5.86
C ALA A 208 -18.96 12.06 5.01
N ALA A 209 -17.89 11.70 4.31
CA ALA A 209 -17.83 10.43 3.57
C ALA A 209 -17.94 9.21 4.50
N LEU A 210 -17.41 9.28 5.73
CA LEU A 210 -17.57 8.19 6.71
C LEU A 210 -19.03 8.02 7.14
N ASP A 211 -19.86 9.08 7.11
CA ASP A 211 -21.29 8.97 7.34
C ASP A 211 -22.00 8.18 6.24
N LEU A 212 -21.61 8.38 4.97
CA LEU A 212 -22.13 7.57 3.86
C LEU A 212 -21.75 6.11 4.03
N LEU A 213 -20.51 5.83 4.45
CA LEU A 213 -20.01 4.48 4.68
C LEU A 213 -20.61 3.80 5.92
N ALA A 214 -21.29 4.55 6.79
CA ALA A 214 -21.97 3.98 7.96
C ALA A 214 -23.11 3.02 7.59
N SER A 215 -23.64 3.12 6.36
CA SER A 215 -24.63 2.20 5.80
C SER A 215 -24.05 0.85 5.32
N ALA A 216 -22.73 0.64 5.44
CA ALA A 216 -22.10 -0.61 5.02
C ALA A 216 -22.71 -1.80 5.79
N PRO A 217 -23.18 -2.85 5.07
CA PRO A 217 -23.78 -4.00 5.72
C PRO A 217 -22.75 -4.79 6.52
N PRO A 218 -23.17 -5.48 7.58
CA PRO A 218 -22.31 -6.40 8.33
C PRO A 218 -21.66 -7.43 7.40
N GLY A 219 -20.36 -7.70 7.61
CA GLY A 219 -19.62 -8.66 6.81
C GLY A 219 -18.93 -8.09 5.58
N LEU A 220 -19.21 -6.85 5.16
CA LEU A 220 -18.39 -6.17 4.16
C LEU A 220 -16.99 -5.91 4.73
N ARG A 221 -15.96 -6.42 4.05
CA ARG A 221 -14.56 -6.09 4.37
C ARG A 221 -14.23 -4.70 3.82
N LEU A 222 -14.63 -3.68 4.59
CA LEU A 222 -14.42 -2.28 4.23
C LEU A 222 -13.01 -1.81 4.62
N HIS A 223 -12.38 -1.06 3.74
CA HIS A 223 -11.10 -0.39 3.96
C HIS A 223 -11.17 1.05 3.48
N VAL A 224 -10.89 2.01 4.34
CA VAL A 224 -10.84 3.42 3.97
C VAL A 224 -9.41 3.80 3.62
N ALA A 225 -9.22 4.22 2.38
CA ALA A 225 -7.92 4.59 1.84
C ALA A 225 -7.43 5.94 2.40
N HIS A 226 -6.11 6.08 2.53
CA HIS A 226 -5.35 7.34 2.77
C HIS A 226 -6.03 8.34 3.74
N VAL A 227 -6.39 7.89 4.96
CA VAL A 227 -6.98 8.73 5.99
C VAL A 227 -6.02 9.86 6.40
N THR A 228 -6.56 11.09 6.55
CA THR A 228 -5.75 12.30 6.76
C THR A 228 -5.92 12.95 8.12
N THR A 229 -6.92 12.56 8.92
CA THR A 229 -7.24 13.21 10.20
C THR A 229 -7.35 12.22 11.36
N ASP A 230 -6.92 12.65 12.55
CA ASP A 230 -7.10 11.88 13.79
C ASP A 230 -8.60 11.67 14.13
N ARG A 231 -9.47 12.61 13.72
CA ARG A 231 -10.91 12.47 13.87
C ARG A 231 -11.46 11.29 13.08
N ALA A 232 -11.00 11.10 11.84
CA ALA A 232 -11.37 9.94 11.02
C ALA A 232 -10.80 8.65 11.61
N VAL A 233 -9.56 8.66 12.12
CA VAL A 233 -8.93 7.53 12.81
C VAL A 233 -9.80 7.05 13.96
N ARG A 234 -10.18 7.95 14.88
CA ARG A 234 -11.04 7.60 16.02
C ARG A 234 -12.35 6.98 15.57
N ARG A 235 -13.03 7.60 14.61
CA ARG A 235 -14.33 7.15 14.13
C ARG A 235 -14.26 5.75 13.48
N LEU A 236 -13.23 5.49 12.66
CA LEU A 236 -13.04 4.20 12.02
C LEU A 236 -12.69 3.11 13.03
N ARG A 237 -11.90 3.42 14.04
CA ARG A 237 -11.60 2.48 15.14
C ARG A 237 -12.84 2.13 15.96
N GLU A 238 -13.67 3.10 16.29
CA GLU A 238 -14.95 2.86 17.01
C GLU A 238 -15.88 1.91 16.23
N ARG A 239 -15.80 1.95 14.88
CA ARG A 239 -16.56 1.08 14.02
C ARG A 239 -15.89 -0.29 13.75
N GLY A 240 -14.61 -0.42 14.07
CA GLY A 240 -13.82 -1.61 13.76
C GLY A 240 -13.47 -1.76 12.26
N ASP A 241 -13.56 -0.69 11.47
CA ASP A 241 -13.22 -0.68 10.06
C ASP A 241 -11.70 -0.72 9.84
N SER A 242 -11.28 -1.32 8.73
CA SER A 242 -9.89 -1.21 8.26
C SER A 242 -9.67 0.13 7.57
N PHE A 243 -8.46 0.70 7.72
CA PHE A 243 -8.06 1.92 7.02
C PHE A 243 -6.54 2.04 6.93
N GLU A 244 -6.06 2.94 6.08
CA GLU A 244 -4.64 3.19 5.90
C GLU A 244 -4.30 4.68 6.00
N ALA A 245 -3.07 4.98 6.42
CA ALA A 245 -2.43 6.28 6.21
C ALA A 245 -1.27 6.13 5.23
N THR A 246 -0.83 7.25 4.64
CA THR A 246 0.29 7.26 3.71
C THR A 246 1.48 8.02 4.27
N PRO A 247 2.72 7.73 3.83
CA PRO A 247 3.89 8.49 4.26
C PRO A 247 3.76 10.00 4.04
N HIS A 248 3.15 10.42 2.92
CA HIS A 248 3.00 11.85 2.64
C HIS A 248 2.01 12.53 3.59
N HIS A 249 0.92 11.88 4.03
CA HIS A 249 0.03 12.43 5.05
C HIS A 249 0.62 12.37 6.47
N LEU A 250 1.48 11.39 6.75
CA LEU A 250 2.16 11.28 8.05
C LEU A 250 3.31 12.28 8.22
N LEU A 251 4.03 12.61 7.14
CA LEU A 251 5.31 13.29 7.20
C LEU A 251 5.30 14.69 6.57
N LEU A 252 4.35 14.99 5.67
CA LEU A 252 4.22 16.26 4.96
C LEU A 252 2.93 16.97 5.38
N SER A 253 2.96 18.31 5.35
CA SER A 253 1.80 19.17 5.61
C SER A 253 1.63 20.19 4.48
N GLU A 254 0.59 20.98 4.52
CA GLU A 254 0.37 22.11 3.60
C GLU A 254 1.51 23.14 3.59
N ARG A 255 2.46 23.03 4.55
CA ARG A 255 3.66 23.89 4.64
C ARG A 255 4.89 23.27 3.98
N SER A 256 4.83 22.01 3.52
CA SER A 256 5.96 21.31 2.93
C SER A 256 6.39 21.90 1.57
N GLY A 257 5.47 22.61 0.91
CA GLY A 257 5.71 23.35 -0.33
C GLY A 257 4.43 23.98 -0.83
N SER A 258 4.53 24.83 -1.85
CA SER A 258 3.37 25.56 -2.42
C SER A 258 3.01 25.10 -3.83
N ASP A 259 3.94 24.47 -4.55
CA ASP A 259 3.70 24.07 -5.94
C ASP A 259 3.00 22.70 -6.06
N ALA A 260 2.69 22.30 -7.27
CA ALA A 260 1.90 21.12 -7.54
C ALA A 260 2.61 19.79 -7.23
N ARG A 261 3.91 19.77 -6.91
CA ARG A 261 4.61 18.56 -6.44
C ARG A 261 3.95 17.97 -5.20
N TRP A 262 3.35 18.81 -4.35
CA TRP A 262 2.65 18.41 -3.13
C TRP A 262 1.12 18.32 -3.29
N LYS A 263 0.58 18.41 -4.51
CA LYS A 263 -0.85 18.23 -4.78
C LYS A 263 -1.21 16.76 -4.76
N VAL A 264 -1.99 16.34 -3.77
CA VAL A 264 -2.51 14.97 -3.56
C VAL A 264 -4.01 15.00 -3.25
N ASN A 265 -4.68 13.87 -3.33
CA ASN A 265 -6.07 13.67 -2.96
C ASN A 265 -6.22 12.48 -2.00
N PRO A 266 -6.69 12.70 -0.75
CA PRO A 266 -7.04 13.99 -0.12
C PRO A 266 -5.84 14.93 0.00
N PRO A 267 -6.05 16.24 0.21
CA PRO A 267 -4.95 17.20 0.37
C PRO A 267 -4.05 16.93 1.58
N LEU A 268 -2.80 17.39 1.50
CA LEU A 268 -1.96 17.54 2.68
C LEU A 268 -2.63 18.51 3.64
N ARG A 269 -2.79 18.11 4.90
CA ARG A 269 -3.49 18.86 5.93
C ARG A 269 -2.59 19.87 6.63
N SER A 270 -3.19 20.66 7.54
CA SER A 270 -2.43 21.55 8.43
C SER A 270 -1.39 20.78 9.24
N GLU A 271 -0.36 21.48 9.71
CA GLU A 271 0.69 20.85 10.52
C GLU A 271 0.13 20.24 11.82
N SER A 272 -0.90 20.83 12.40
CA SER A 272 -1.57 20.28 13.61
C SER A 272 -2.29 18.98 13.32
N GLU A 273 -3.01 18.87 12.20
CA GLU A 273 -3.68 17.63 11.79
C GLU A 273 -2.67 16.55 11.42
N ARG A 274 -1.62 16.90 10.66
CA ARG A 274 -0.52 15.99 10.37
C ARG A 274 0.12 15.42 11.64
N ALA A 275 0.41 16.31 12.62
CA ALA A 275 1.02 15.91 13.89
C ALA A 275 0.09 14.98 14.69
N ALA A 276 -1.22 15.24 14.70
CA ALA A 276 -2.20 14.39 15.37
C ALA A 276 -2.30 13.01 14.69
N LEU A 277 -2.30 12.95 13.35
CA LEU A 277 -2.29 11.69 12.60
C LEU A 277 -1.00 10.90 12.85
N TRP A 278 0.16 11.57 12.88
CA TRP A 278 1.45 10.95 13.21
C TRP A 278 1.43 10.32 14.61
N GLU A 279 0.90 11.03 15.60
CA GLU A 279 0.79 10.50 16.96
C GLU A 279 -0.16 9.28 17.03
N ALA A 280 -1.28 9.29 16.31
CA ALA A 280 -2.16 8.13 16.20
C ALA A 280 -1.42 6.93 15.56
N PHE A 281 -0.66 7.16 14.48
CA PHE A 281 0.15 6.13 13.85
C PHE A 281 1.22 5.57 14.81
N ARG A 282 1.93 6.44 15.52
CA ARG A 282 2.96 6.07 16.50
C ARG A 282 2.41 5.23 17.65
N ARG A 283 1.16 5.46 18.07
CA ARG A 283 0.46 4.63 19.06
C ARG A 283 -0.07 3.31 18.52
N GLY A 284 0.09 3.03 17.21
CA GLY A 284 -0.40 1.83 16.53
C GLY A 284 -1.92 1.84 16.28
N GLU A 285 -2.55 3.01 16.35
CA GLU A 285 -3.99 3.20 16.13
C GLU A 285 -4.39 3.22 14.66
N VAL A 286 -3.43 3.42 13.75
CA VAL A 286 -3.62 3.29 12.30
C VAL A 286 -3.24 1.86 11.89
N PRO A 287 -4.20 1.04 11.43
CA PRO A 287 -3.95 -0.38 11.20
C PRO A 287 -3.05 -0.66 10.02
N CYS A 288 -3.15 0.11 8.93
CA CYS A 288 -2.38 -0.14 7.73
C CYS A 288 -1.60 1.11 7.28
N LEU A 289 -0.45 0.86 6.65
CA LEU A 289 0.34 1.83 5.90
C LEU A 289 0.27 1.44 4.42
N ALA A 290 0.01 2.40 3.54
CA ALA A 290 0.09 2.22 2.10
C ALA A 290 0.74 3.44 1.46
N SER A 291 1.29 3.30 0.25
CA SER A 291 2.02 4.41 -0.37
C SER A 291 1.11 5.43 -1.06
N ASP A 292 -0.04 4.99 -1.56
CA ASP A 292 -0.80 5.70 -2.59
C ASP A 292 0.12 6.18 -3.72
N HIS A 293 1.01 5.27 -4.15
CA HIS A 293 1.95 5.55 -5.24
C HIS A 293 1.17 5.93 -6.51
N ALA A 294 1.16 7.22 -6.79
CA ALA A 294 0.37 7.82 -7.88
C ALA A 294 1.26 8.75 -8.72
N PRO A 295 2.24 8.18 -9.46
CA PRO A 295 3.22 8.93 -10.21
C PRO A 295 2.62 9.64 -11.41
N HIS A 296 3.22 10.78 -11.74
CA HIS A 296 2.96 11.56 -12.93
C HIS A 296 4.29 12.04 -13.50
N PRO A 297 4.43 12.16 -14.83
CA PRO A 297 5.63 12.72 -15.43
C PRO A 297 5.92 14.13 -14.91
N SER A 298 7.19 14.49 -14.81
CA SER A 298 7.59 15.84 -14.41
C SER A 298 6.96 16.92 -15.30
N SER A 299 6.79 16.64 -16.60
CA SER A 299 6.14 17.54 -17.58
C SER A 299 4.69 17.89 -17.22
N GLU A 300 3.96 16.98 -16.56
CA GLU A 300 2.60 17.23 -16.09
C GLU A 300 2.60 17.78 -14.65
N LYS A 301 3.47 17.25 -13.80
CA LYS A 301 3.50 17.60 -12.38
C LYS A 301 4.00 19.01 -12.09
N PHE A 302 4.83 19.58 -12.96
CA PHE A 302 5.32 20.97 -12.85
C PHE A 302 4.48 21.99 -13.61
N LEU A 303 3.31 21.63 -14.10
CA LEU A 303 2.31 22.57 -14.61
C LEU A 303 1.81 23.50 -13.48
N PRO A 304 1.19 24.65 -13.82
CA PRO A 304 0.46 25.46 -12.86
C PRO A 304 -0.49 24.61 -12.00
N PHE A 305 -0.61 24.95 -10.73
CA PHE A 305 -1.29 24.11 -9.72
C PHE A 305 -2.68 23.66 -10.11
N ASP A 306 -3.48 24.55 -10.73
CA ASP A 306 -4.86 24.26 -11.18
C ASP A 306 -4.93 23.21 -12.31
N ARG A 307 -3.85 23.08 -13.11
CA ARG A 307 -3.76 22.15 -14.24
C ARG A 307 -3.00 20.86 -13.93
N ALA A 308 -2.10 20.90 -12.93
CA ALA A 308 -1.30 19.76 -12.55
C ALA A 308 -2.18 18.65 -11.92
N PRO A 309 -1.93 17.36 -12.25
CA PRO A 309 -2.64 16.25 -11.65
C PRO A 309 -2.28 16.05 -10.17
N SER A 310 -3.20 15.46 -9.40
CA SER A 310 -2.95 15.04 -8.02
C SER A 310 -2.30 13.68 -7.97
N GLY A 311 -1.33 13.49 -7.09
CA GLY A 311 -0.61 12.24 -6.86
C GLY A 311 0.91 12.46 -6.75
N VAL A 312 1.58 11.57 -6.02
CA VAL A 312 3.03 11.55 -5.80
C VAL A 312 3.56 10.12 -5.88
N PRO A 313 4.81 9.90 -6.30
CA PRO A 313 5.43 8.59 -6.19
C PRO A 313 5.74 8.28 -4.72
N GLY A 314 5.56 7.01 -4.30
CA GLY A 314 5.71 6.63 -2.90
C GLY A 314 6.14 5.18 -2.64
N VAL A 315 5.94 4.23 -3.57
CA VAL A 315 6.12 2.80 -3.31
C VAL A 315 7.55 2.43 -2.90
N GLU A 316 8.55 3.03 -3.53
CA GLU A 316 9.97 2.78 -3.21
C GLU A 316 10.43 3.47 -1.93
N THR A 317 9.73 4.55 -1.52
CA THR A 317 10.14 5.36 -0.37
C THR A 317 9.36 5.07 0.91
N MET A 318 8.20 4.41 0.81
CA MET A 318 7.29 4.16 1.92
C MET A 318 7.98 3.51 3.13
N LEU A 319 8.48 2.30 2.96
CA LEU A 319 9.14 1.58 4.05
C LEU A 319 10.48 2.21 4.46
N PRO A 320 11.38 2.61 3.52
CA PRO A 320 12.65 3.25 3.86
C PRO A 320 12.54 4.50 4.72
N LEU A 321 11.57 5.38 4.47
CA LEU A 321 11.30 6.57 5.28
C LEU A 321 10.93 6.21 6.71
N LEU A 322 10.07 5.20 6.89
CA LEU A 322 9.59 4.80 8.22
C LEU A 322 10.65 4.01 8.98
N LEU A 323 11.50 3.21 8.30
CA LEU A 323 12.67 2.57 8.91
C LEU A 323 13.67 3.63 9.44
N ALA A 324 13.86 4.74 8.72
CA ALA A 324 14.65 5.86 9.23
C ALA A 324 14.02 6.48 10.50
N ARG A 325 12.68 6.55 10.60
CA ARG A 325 11.97 7.00 11.82
C ARG A 325 12.11 5.98 12.98
N VAL A 326 12.10 4.68 12.68
CA VAL A 326 12.42 3.65 13.70
C VAL A 326 13.84 3.84 14.24
N ARG A 327 14.83 4.04 13.35
CA ARG A 327 16.21 4.33 13.74
C ARG A 327 16.32 5.56 14.62
N ALA A 328 15.58 6.61 14.30
CA ALA A 328 15.50 7.85 15.10
C ALA A 328 14.67 7.69 16.40
N ARG A 329 14.14 6.50 16.71
CA ARG A 329 13.26 6.20 17.84
C ARG A 329 11.97 7.01 17.86
N ALA A 330 11.54 7.48 16.71
CA ALA A 330 10.28 8.22 16.54
C ALA A 330 9.07 7.28 16.47
N ILE A 331 9.28 6.01 16.14
CA ILE A 331 8.27 4.95 16.10
C ILE A 331 8.90 3.61 16.47
N GLU A 332 8.15 2.73 17.12
CA GLU A 332 8.59 1.37 17.41
C GLU A 332 8.55 0.48 16.16
N LEU A 333 9.58 -0.38 16.01
CA LEU A 333 9.67 -1.29 14.86
C LEU A 333 8.43 -2.19 14.75
N ASP A 334 7.92 -2.68 15.87
CA ASP A 334 6.76 -3.56 15.92
C ASP A 334 5.48 -2.85 15.40
N VAL A 335 5.29 -1.58 15.72
CA VAL A 335 4.19 -0.76 15.18
C VAL A 335 4.29 -0.66 13.67
N LEU A 336 5.49 -0.36 13.14
CA LEU A 336 5.72 -0.29 11.71
C LEU A 336 5.44 -1.63 11.01
N LEU A 337 5.98 -2.74 11.53
CA LEU A 337 5.82 -4.06 10.88
C LEU A 337 4.36 -4.54 10.89
N ARG A 338 3.60 -4.25 11.95
CA ARG A 338 2.17 -4.53 11.95
C ARG A 338 1.44 -3.73 10.87
N ALA A 339 1.75 -2.44 10.75
CA ALA A 339 1.04 -1.56 9.82
C ALA A 339 1.47 -1.74 8.36
N ALA A 340 2.76 -2.02 8.09
CA ALA A 340 3.28 -2.13 6.74
C ALA A 340 3.30 -3.57 6.18
N CYS A 341 3.27 -4.59 7.05
CA CYS A 341 3.46 -5.97 6.62
C CYS A 341 2.29 -6.87 7.03
N GLU A 342 2.04 -7.04 8.33
CA GLU A 342 1.12 -8.06 8.83
C GLU A 342 -0.34 -7.77 8.53
N ARG A 343 -0.84 -6.58 8.90
CA ARG A 343 -2.26 -6.22 8.76
C ARG A 343 -2.66 -6.05 7.29
N PRO A 344 -1.86 -5.38 6.42
CA PRO A 344 -2.15 -5.34 4.99
C PRO A 344 -2.18 -6.73 4.34
N ALA A 345 -1.24 -7.63 4.68
CA ALA A 345 -1.25 -9.00 4.19
C ALA A 345 -2.53 -9.74 4.60
N ARG A 346 -2.97 -9.59 5.86
CA ARG A 346 -4.21 -10.17 6.37
C ARG A 346 -5.43 -9.60 5.65
N TRP A 347 -5.44 -8.29 5.36
CA TRP A 347 -6.55 -7.67 4.64
C TRP A 347 -6.68 -8.22 3.22
N PHE A 348 -5.55 -8.45 2.54
CA PHE A 348 -5.51 -9.13 1.24
C PHE A 348 -5.68 -10.65 1.33
N GLY A 349 -5.80 -11.23 2.53
CA GLY A 349 -5.89 -12.68 2.72
C GLY A 349 -4.66 -13.41 2.20
N GLN A 350 -3.47 -12.87 2.41
CA GLN A 350 -2.21 -13.44 1.93
C GLN A 350 -1.39 -14.03 3.08
N PRO A 351 -0.84 -15.25 2.94
CA PRO A 351 -0.02 -15.89 3.96
C PRO A 351 1.42 -15.34 3.95
N MET A 352 1.58 -14.03 4.19
CA MET A 352 2.87 -13.32 4.26
C MET A 352 2.82 -12.19 5.31
N GLY A 353 3.84 -11.33 5.38
CA GLY A 353 3.88 -10.19 6.30
C GLY A 353 4.31 -10.54 7.72
N ARG A 354 4.62 -11.82 8.01
CA ARG A 354 5.17 -12.33 9.28
C ARG A 354 6.27 -13.35 9.03
N ILE A 355 7.26 -13.38 9.93
CA ILE A 355 8.27 -14.43 9.96
C ILE A 355 7.72 -15.57 10.84
N ALA A 356 6.95 -16.47 10.24
CA ALA A 356 6.30 -17.57 10.93
C ALA A 356 6.15 -18.81 10.02
N PRO A 357 6.17 -20.04 10.57
CA PRO A 357 5.95 -21.24 9.80
C PRO A 357 4.64 -21.18 8.98
N GLY A 358 4.69 -21.68 7.74
CA GLY A 358 3.59 -21.68 6.79
C GLY A 358 3.44 -20.39 5.97
N HIS A 359 4.06 -19.27 6.39
CA HIS A 359 4.06 -18.04 5.61
C HIS A 359 5.04 -18.13 4.43
N ARG A 360 4.73 -17.42 3.35
CA ARG A 360 5.66 -17.23 2.22
C ARG A 360 6.90 -16.47 2.69
N ALA A 361 8.07 -16.91 2.25
CA ALA A 361 9.35 -16.31 2.64
C ALA A 361 9.65 -15.03 1.82
N HIS A 362 8.78 -14.03 1.96
CA HIS A 362 9.00 -12.67 1.49
C HIS A 362 9.71 -11.90 2.61
N LEU A 363 11.02 -11.80 2.50
CA LEU A 363 11.90 -11.35 3.56
C LEU A 363 12.84 -10.25 3.09
N LEU A 364 13.17 -9.34 3.99
CA LEU A 364 14.13 -8.25 3.77
C LEU A 364 15.32 -8.43 4.70
N VAL A 365 16.51 -8.06 4.24
CA VAL A 365 17.69 -7.86 5.08
C VAL A 365 17.97 -6.37 5.16
N VAL A 366 17.91 -5.81 6.36
CA VAL A 366 18.03 -4.38 6.62
C VAL A 366 19.16 -4.11 7.60
N ASP A 367 20.10 -3.23 7.24
CA ASP A 367 21.10 -2.70 8.15
C ASP A 367 20.77 -1.26 8.54
N PHE A 368 20.36 -1.06 9.79
CA PHE A 368 19.99 0.28 10.29
C PHE A 368 21.16 1.27 10.38
N ARG A 369 22.41 0.82 10.13
CA ARG A 369 23.59 1.70 10.02
C ARG A 369 23.68 2.35 8.64
N GLU A 370 23.10 1.72 7.60
CA GLU A 370 23.11 2.20 6.22
C GLU A 370 21.96 3.20 6.00
N ARG A 371 22.33 4.43 5.70
CA ARG A 371 21.41 5.53 5.46
C ARG A 371 21.62 6.05 4.05
N THR A 372 20.54 6.25 3.35
CA THR A 372 20.54 6.82 1.99
C THR A 372 19.79 8.14 2.01
N ARG A 373 20.33 9.15 1.35
CA ARG A 373 19.56 10.34 1.01
C ARG A 373 18.76 10.05 -0.24
N LEU A 374 17.43 10.06 -0.08
CA LEU A 374 16.50 9.79 -1.17
C LEU A 374 16.59 10.91 -2.21
N SER A 375 16.61 10.54 -3.48
CA SER A 375 16.54 11.49 -4.59
C SER A 375 15.80 10.86 -5.77
N GLY A 376 15.05 11.67 -6.51
CA GLY A 376 14.32 11.19 -7.68
C GLY A 376 15.21 10.52 -8.73
N ARG A 377 16.47 10.96 -8.85
CA ARG A 377 17.46 10.37 -9.77
C ARG A 377 18.01 9.01 -9.30
N GLY A 378 17.97 8.76 -8.00
CA GLY A 378 18.44 7.50 -7.39
C GLY A 378 17.33 6.50 -7.16
N LEU A 379 16.07 6.84 -7.49
CA LEU A 379 14.91 5.97 -7.42
C LEU A 379 14.58 5.41 -8.81
N HIS A 380 13.82 4.32 -8.84
CA HIS A 380 13.58 3.49 -10.02
C HIS A 380 12.19 3.69 -10.64
N SER A 381 11.31 4.47 -9.99
CA SER A 381 10.05 4.90 -10.59
C SER A 381 10.31 5.71 -11.86
N ALA A 382 9.60 5.40 -12.94
CA ALA A 382 9.77 6.03 -14.24
C ALA A 382 9.57 7.55 -14.23
N CYS A 383 8.81 8.08 -13.26
CA CYS A 383 8.56 9.52 -13.16
C CYS A 383 9.79 10.38 -12.77
N GLY A 384 10.84 9.77 -12.21
CA GLY A 384 12.15 10.39 -11.99
C GLY A 384 12.20 11.50 -10.94
N TRP A 385 11.21 11.59 -10.04
CA TRP A 385 11.14 12.58 -8.96
C TRP A 385 10.50 11.98 -7.69
N THR A 386 10.65 12.67 -6.55
CA THR A 386 10.03 12.28 -5.29
C THR A 386 9.65 13.51 -4.46
N PRO A 387 8.55 13.49 -3.69
CA PRO A 387 8.25 14.56 -2.73
C PRO A 387 9.20 14.55 -1.53
N PHE A 388 10.02 13.50 -1.38
CA PHE A 388 10.95 13.30 -0.26
C PHE A 388 12.42 13.54 -0.66
N GLU A 389 12.65 14.43 -1.62
CA GLU A 389 14.01 14.77 -2.07
C GLU A 389 14.90 15.20 -0.90
N GLY A 390 16.07 14.56 -0.75
CA GLY A 390 17.03 14.80 0.31
C GLY A 390 16.69 14.22 1.69
N TRP A 391 15.54 13.56 1.86
CA TRP A 391 15.17 12.90 3.11
C TRP A 391 16.00 11.64 3.36
N GLU A 392 16.19 11.29 4.63
CA GLU A 392 16.86 10.05 5.01
C GLU A 392 15.91 8.86 4.86
N GLY A 393 16.39 7.81 4.20
CA GLY A 393 15.75 6.50 4.11
C GLY A 393 16.72 5.39 4.46
N ILE A 394 16.20 4.21 4.80
CA ILE A 394 16.96 2.97 4.99
C ILE A 394 16.42 1.95 4.01
N LEU A 395 17.16 1.73 2.93
CA LEU A 395 16.80 0.76 1.90
C LEU A 395 17.20 -0.67 2.33
N PRO A 396 16.44 -1.71 1.95
CA PRO A 396 16.86 -3.09 2.16
C PRO A 396 18.15 -3.40 1.39
N ARG A 397 19.08 -4.10 2.04
CA ARG A 397 20.26 -4.67 1.37
C ARG A 397 19.89 -5.81 0.44
N GLU A 398 18.94 -6.64 0.91
CA GLU A 398 18.46 -7.81 0.19
C GLU A 398 16.95 -7.92 0.34
N HIS A 399 16.31 -8.40 -0.72
CA HIS A 399 14.90 -8.75 -0.72
C HIS A 399 14.73 -10.16 -1.29
N TYR A 400 14.00 -10.99 -0.57
CA TYR A 400 13.67 -12.36 -0.95
C TYR A 400 12.17 -12.47 -1.25
N ARG A 401 11.85 -13.05 -2.38
CA ARG A 401 10.51 -13.46 -2.76
C ARG A 401 10.43 -14.99 -2.82
N ASP A 402 9.57 -15.59 -2.01
CA ASP A 402 9.48 -17.05 -1.87
C ASP A 402 10.85 -17.71 -1.62
N GLY A 403 11.67 -17.07 -0.80
CA GLY A 403 13.02 -17.55 -0.47
C GLY A 403 14.09 -17.31 -1.56
N VAL A 404 13.70 -16.80 -2.71
CA VAL A 404 14.63 -16.45 -3.80
C VAL A 404 15.01 -14.98 -3.70
N ARG A 405 16.30 -14.66 -3.68
CA ARG A 405 16.80 -13.29 -3.62
C ARG A 405 16.52 -12.56 -4.92
N ILE A 406 15.79 -11.44 -4.85
CA ILE A 406 15.41 -10.58 -5.98
C ILE A 406 16.05 -9.20 -5.93
N VAL A 407 16.57 -8.76 -4.76
CA VAL A 407 17.37 -7.54 -4.61
C VAL A 407 18.65 -7.89 -3.87
N GLU A 408 19.76 -7.37 -4.35
CA GLU A 408 21.08 -7.47 -3.74
C GLU A 408 21.80 -6.12 -3.81
N ARG A 409 22.18 -5.57 -2.65
CA ARG A 409 22.97 -4.31 -2.52
C ARG A 409 22.38 -3.13 -3.29
N GLY A 410 21.03 -3.00 -3.27
CA GLY A 410 20.34 -1.90 -3.94
C GLY A 410 20.10 -2.12 -5.44
N GLU A 411 20.42 -3.30 -5.98
CA GLU A 411 20.17 -3.66 -7.37
C GLU A 411 19.12 -4.76 -7.47
N TYR A 412 18.23 -4.66 -8.45
CA TYR A 412 17.30 -5.73 -8.78
C TYR A 412 18.01 -6.82 -9.59
N VAL A 413 18.08 -8.03 -9.03
CA VAL A 413 18.78 -9.19 -9.61
C VAL A 413 17.83 -10.36 -9.91
N GLY A 414 16.54 -10.20 -9.65
CA GLY A 414 15.54 -11.25 -9.76
C GLY A 414 15.02 -11.48 -11.18
N ALA A 415 14.28 -12.57 -11.36
CA ALA A 415 13.48 -12.78 -12.56
C ALA A 415 12.15 -12.01 -12.44
N ARG A 416 11.64 -11.49 -13.57
CA ARG A 416 10.34 -10.83 -13.66
C ARG A 416 9.20 -11.86 -13.75
N ASN A 417 9.01 -12.59 -12.68
CA ASN A 417 8.06 -13.71 -12.58
C ASN A 417 7.02 -13.51 -11.47
N GLY A 418 6.78 -12.25 -11.08
CA GLY A 418 5.66 -11.86 -10.23
C GLY A 418 4.33 -12.30 -10.85
N THR A 419 3.38 -12.67 -10.00
CA THR A 419 2.09 -13.22 -10.42
C THR A 419 0.93 -12.34 -9.96
N VAL A 420 -0.20 -12.46 -10.66
CA VAL A 420 -1.46 -11.91 -10.16
C VAL A 420 -1.99 -12.84 -9.09
N VAL A 421 -2.08 -12.34 -7.86
CA VAL A 421 -2.61 -13.09 -6.72
C VAL A 421 -4.04 -12.69 -6.40
N ARG A 422 -4.74 -13.58 -5.72
CA ARG A 422 -6.10 -13.36 -5.23
C ARG A 422 -6.16 -13.64 -3.73
N PRO A 423 -7.14 -13.08 -3.01
CA PRO A 423 -7.31 -13.36 -1.60
C PRO A 423 -7.51 -14.85 -1.31
N GLU A 424 -6.80 -15.35 -0.31
CA GLU A 424 -6.97 -16.69 0.25
C GLU A 424 -7.73 -16.58 1.59
N PHE A 425 -9.00 -16.16 1.55
CA PHE A 425 -9.80 -16.14 2.76
C PHE A 425 -10.38 -17.54 3.03
N ALA A 426 -10.34 -17.97 4.30
CA ALA A 426 -11.17 -19.08 4.71
C ALA A 426 -12.65 -18.75 4.40
N PRO A 427 -13.45 -19.71 3.91
CA PRO A 427 -14.87 -19.49 3.66
C PRO A 427 -15.53 -18.95 4.95
N MET A 428 -16.13 -17.76 4.85
CA MET A 428 -16.89 -17.21 5.97
C MET A 428 -18.13 -18.06 6.21
N ARG A 429 -18.36 -18.45 7.46
CA ARG A 429 -19.65 -19.03 7.84
C ARG A 429 -20.74 -17.99 7.61
N PRO A 430 -21.92 -18.37 7.11
CA PRO A 430 -23.03 -17.43 6.98
C PRO A 430 -23.29 -16.72 8.31
N GLY A 431 -23.28 -15.38 8.30
CA GLY A 431 -23.46 -14.53 9.47
C GLY A 431 -22.21 -14.26 10.32
N ALA A 432 -21.04 -14.77 9.93
CA ALA A 432 -19.81 -14.40 10.62
C ALA A 432 -19.36 -12.97 10.27
N VAL A 433 -19.02 -12.21 11.29
CA VAL A 433 -18.37 -10.88 11.11
C VAL A 433 -16.88 -11.12 10.84
N PRO A 434 -16.26 -10.42 9.88
CA PRO A 434 -14.82 -10.49 9.68
C PRO A 434 -14.07 -10.18 10.97
N THR A 435 -13.03 -10.95 11.29
CA THR A 435 -12.20 -10.69 12.46
C THR A 435 -11.55 -9.32 12.31
N PRO A 436 -11.67 -8.42 13.29
CA PRO A 436 -11.01 -7.12 13.25
C PRO A 436 -9.49 -7.28 13.03
N LEU A 437 -8.85 -6.33 12.35
CA LEU A 437 -7.40 -6.36 12.14
C LEU A 437 -6.58 -6.21 13.42
N GLU A 438 -7.23 -5.82 14.52
CA GLU A 438 -6.59 -5.54 15.82
C GLU A 438 -6.42 -6.76 16.73
N SER A 439 -7.01 -7.91 16.41
CA SER A 439 -6.92 -9.13 17.23
C SER A 439 -5.74 -10.04 16.84
#